data_9fd862c846bdf6aecef150cf777eb40c
#
_entry.id   9fd862c846bdf6aecef150cf777eb40c
#
_cell.length_a   1.000
_cell.length_b   1.000
_cell.length_c   1.000
_cell.angle_alpha   90.00
_cell.angle_beta   90.00
_cell.angle_gamma   90.00
#
_symmetry.space_group_name_H-M   'P 1'
#
loop_
_entity.id
_entity.type
_entity.pdbx_description
1 polymer ?
#
loop_
_entity_poly.entity_id
_entity_poly.type
_entity_poly.pdbx_seq_one_letter_code
_entity_poly.pdbx_strand_id
1 'polypeptide(L)'
;MATTAEHGMLRTEVDYAWPAIFRPAYEVKLVYLDINQWIGLAKAATGHKDGARYLQALEAARAAKDAGTAMFPLSGTHYMELAGIGSFRHRSDIAGVMEELSDFSTILSRAVLTKCEVEAALTARFGSRPDLYAPLTLLNFGVGPAFGMVGGLRFRNRAGRDVTEEARLQHPDGPRSSTGCLRR
;
A
#
# COMPACT_ATOMS: atom_id res chain seq x y z
N MET A 1 39.72 33.86 20.54
CA MET A 1 39.68 33.19 19.23
C MET A 1 38.97 31.87 19.45
N ALA A 2 37.70 31.82 19.16
CA ALA A 2 36.87 30.61 19.29
C ALA A 2 36.50 30.14 17.88
N THR A 3 37.02 28.97 17.49
CA THR A 3 36.77 28.34 16.20
C THR A 3 35.44 27.66 16.24
N THR A 4 34.47 28.21 15.55
CA THR A 4 33.15 27.60 15.33
C THR A 4 33.34 26.44 14.35
N ALA A 5 33.18 25.20 14.88
CA ALA A 5 33.12 24.02 14.04
C ALA A 5 31.75 23.98 13.32
N GLU A 6 31.78 24.30 12.03
CA GLU A 6 30.64 24.05 11.14
C GLU A 6 30.42 22.54 11.01
N HIS A 7 29.35 22.08 11.65
CA HIS A 7 28.80 20.77 11.35
C HIS A 7 28.16 20.80 9.95
N GLY A 8 28.99 20.52 8.95
CA GLY A 8 28.56 20.24 7.60
C GLY A 8 27.73 18.95 7.59
N MET A 9 26.43 19.07 7.84
CA MET A 9 25.47 18.02 7.58
C MET A 9 25.43 17.84 6.07
N LEU A 10 26.11 16.80 5.57
CA LEU A 10 25.95 16.31 4.20
C LEU A 10 24.47 16.00 3.98
N ARG A 11 23.70 17.01 3.57
CA ARG A 11 22.42 16.80 2.91
C ARG A 11 22.77 16.16 1.57
N THR A 12 22.61 14.85 1.47
CA THR A 12 22.38 14.23 0.17
C THR A 12 21.12 14.91 -0.37
N GLU A 13 21.29 15.84 -1.28
CA GLU A 13 20.22 16.35 -2.11
C GLU A 13 19.70 15.17 -2.93
N VAL A 14 18.79 14.43 -2.34
CA VAL A 14 17.90 13.58 -3.13
C VAL A 14 16.97 14.58 -3.79
N ASP A 15 17.13 14.75 -5.08
CA ASP A 15 16.26 15.57 -5.91
C ASP A 15 14.87 14.93 -5.90
N TYR A 16 14.12 15.22 -4.84
CA TYR A 16 12.72 14.82 -4.71
C TYR A 16 11.92 15.72 -5.64
N ALA A 17 11.82 15.31 -6.92
CA ALA A 17 10.76 15.82 -7.77
C ALA A 17 9.45 15.49 -7.07
N TRP A 18 8.91 16.41 -6.33
CA TRP A 18 7.63 16.31 -5.65
C TRP A 18 6.46 16.39 -6.64
N PRO A 19 5.43 15.55 -6.44
CA PRO A 19 5.44 14.36 -5.61
C PRO A 19 6.07 13.21 -6.38
N ALA A 20 7.19 12.74 -5.93
CA ALA A 20 7.74 11.50 -6.40
C ALA A 20 6.82 10.36 -5.92
N ILE A 21 5.68 10.18 -6.57
CA ILE A 21 5.04 8.86 -6.57
C ILE A 21 6.04 7.97 -7.28
N PHE A 22 6.85 7.30 -6.51
CA PHE A 22 7.76 6.31 -7.04
C PHE A 22 6.91 5.23 -7.67
N ARG A 23 6.86 5.22 -8.98
CA ARG A 23 6.36 4.08 -9.75
C ARG A 23 7.57 3.19 -10.00
N PRO A 24 7.83 2.18 -9.18
CA PRO A 24 8.82 1.20 -9.55
C PRO A 24 8.37 0.65 -10.90
N ALA A 25 9.30 0.47 -11.82
CA ALA A 25 9.05 -0.31 -13.02
C ALA A 25 8.75 -1.74 -12.55
N TYR A 26 7.47 -2.03 -12.31
CA TYR A 26 7.05 -3.39 -12.01
C TYR A 26 7.16 -4.17 -13.32
N GLU A 27 8.01 -5.16 -13.37
CA GLU A 27 7.98 -6.18 -14.44
C GLU A 27 6.71 -7.01 -14.36
N VAL A 28 5.95 -6.86 -13.26
CA VAL A 28 4.72 -7.56 -12.94
C VAL A 28 3.50 -6.76 -13.37
N LYS A 29 2.53 -7.40 -14.00
CA LYS A 29 1.26 -6.76 -14.36
C LYS A 29 0.42 -6.49 -13.12
N LEU A 30 -0.07 -5.25 -12.98
CA LEU A 30 -1.03 -4.89 -11.94
C LEU A 30 -2.44 -5.13 -12.48
N VAL A 31 -3.18 -6.01 -11.82
CA VAL A 31 -4.56 -6.35 -12.18
C VAL A 31 -5.48 -5.86 -11.07
N TYR A 32 -6.20 -4.77 -11.32
CA TYR A 32 -7.21 -4.28 -10.39
C TYR A 32 -8.54 -4.97 -10.69
N LEU A 33 -9.07 -5.68 -9.69
CA LEU A 33 -10.37 -6.34 -9.75
C LEU A 33 -11.40 -5.49 -9.00
N ASP A 34 -12.58 -5.31 -9.56
CA ASP A 34 -13.71 -4.72 -8.85
C ASP A 34 -14.30 -5.72 -7.84
N ILE A 35 -15.06 -5.25 -6.85
CA ILE A 35 -15.65 -6.12 -5.83
C ILE A 35 -16.50 -7.24 -6.43
N ASN A 36 -17.19 -6.99 -7.55
CA ASN A 36 -18.00 -8.01 -8.21
C ASN A 36 -17.16 -9.18 -8.76
N GLN A 37 -15.95 -8.89 -9.26
CA GLN A 37 -15.00 -9.93 -9.67
C GLN A 37 -14.52 -10.73 -8.46
N TRP A 38 -14.18 -10.06 -7.35
CA TRP A 38 -13.82 -10.74 -6.11
C TRP A 38 -14.92 -11.66 -5.59
N ILE A 39 -16.19 -11.21 -5.63
CA ILE A 39 -17.37 -12.04 -5.30
C ILE A 39 -17.47 -13.25 -6.24
N GLY A 40 -17.26 -13.03 -7.55
CA GLY A 40 -17.29 -14.10 -8.55
C GLY A 40 -16.21 -15.16 -8.31
N LEU A 41 -14.98 -14.72 -8.03
CA LEU A 41 -13.86 -15.61 -7.71
C LEU A 41 -14.08 -16.37 -6.40
N ALA A 42 -14.65 -15.73 -5.37
CA ALA A 42 -14.99 -16.38 -4.11
C ALA A 42 -16.07 -17.45 -4.30
N LYS A 43 -17.08 -17.18 -5.13
CA LYS A 43 -18.07 -18.20 -5.50
C LYS A 43 -17.44 -19.41 -6.22
N ALA A 44 -16.45 -19.16 -7.10
CA ALA A 44 -15.72 -20.23 -7.75
C ALA A 44 -14.89 -21.04 -6.75
N ALA A 45 -14.17 -20.37 -5.86
CA ALA A 45 -13.34 -21.00 -4.84
C ALA A 45 -14.13 -21.88 -3.87
N THR A 46 -15.37 -21.47 -3.55
CA THR A 46 -16.25 -22.22 -2.63
C THR A 46 -17.16 -23.25 -3.33
N GLY A 47 -17.04 -23.41 -4.64
CA GLY A 47 -17.87 -24.35 -5.40
C GLY A 47 -19.33 -23.93 -5.51
N HIS A 48 -19.67 -22.64 -5.34
CA HIS A 48 -21.03 -22.16 -5.51
C HIS A 48 -21.49 -22.32 -6.96
N LYS A 49 -22.76 -22.69 -7.20
CA LYS A 49 -23.32 -22.92 -8.53
C LYS A 49 -23.07 -21.77 -9.53
N ASP A 50 -23.17 -20.53 -9.06
CA ASP A 50 -22.95 -19.33 -9.89
C ASP A 50 -21.47 -18.99 -10.06
N GLY A 51 -20.57 -19.74 -9.42
CA GLY A 51 -19.12 -19.56 -9.50
C GLY A 51 -18.49 -20.26 -10.70
N ALA A 52 -19.15 -21.23 -11.32
CA ALA A 52 -18.59 -22.04 -12.40
C ALA A 52 -17.99 -21.21 -13.53
N ARG A 53 -18.65 -20.10 -13.91
CA ARG A 53 -18.17 -19.17 -14.96
C ARG A 53 -16.88 -18.43 -14.61
N TYR A 54 -16.51 -18.37 -13.32
CA TYR A 54 -15.29 -17.68 -12.85
C TYR A 54 -14.14 -18.65 -12.54
N LEU A 55 -14.36 -19.98 -12.66
CA LEU A 55 -13.37 -20.97 -12.29
C LEU A 55 -12.08 -20.82 -13.09
N GLN A 56 -12.18 -20.69 -14.41
CA GLN A 56 -11.02 -20.49 -15.29
C GLN A 56 -10.28 -19.19 -14.96
N ALA A 57 -11.00 -18.12 -14.61
CA ALA A 57 -10.39 -16.86 -14.22
C ALA A 57 -9.64 -16.97 -12.88
N LEU A 58 -10.19 -17.71 -11.90
CA LEU A 58 -9.54 -17.98 -10.62
C LEU A 58 -8.26 -18.79 -10.82
N GLU A 59 -8.30 -19.85 -11.61
CA GLU A 59 -7.12 -20.67 -11.91
C GLU A 59 -6.04 -19.86 -12.63
N ALA A 60 -6.41 -19.04 -13.60
CA ALA A 60 -5.49 -18.15 -14.32
C ALA A 60 -4.87 -17.09 -13.38
N ALA A 61 -5.66 -16.52 -12.45
CA ALA A 61 -5.16 -15.56 -11.46
C ALA A 61 -4.15 -16.20 -10.51
N ARG A 62 -4.45 -17.40 -10.00
CA ARG A 62 -3.52 -18.19 -9.16
C ARG A 62 -2.22 -18.47 -9.89
N ALA A 63 -2.31 -19.01 -11.11
CA ALA A 63 -1.14 -19.33 -11.92
C ALA A 63 -0.29 -18.08 -12.22
N ALA A 64 -0.91 -16.94 -12.53
CA ALA A 64 -0.19 -15.69 -12.79
C ALA A 64 0.48 -15.12 -11.53
N LYS A 65 -0.18 -15.23 -10.36
CA LYS A 65 0.40 -14.87 -9.07
C LYS A 65 1.59 -15.76 -8.74
N ASP A 66 1.41 -17.08 -8.81
CA ASP A 66 2.44 -18.08 -8.46
C ASP A 66 3.68 -17.95 -9.37
N ALA A 67 3.46 -17.63 -10.64
CA ALA A 67 4.53 -17.31 -11.58
C ALA A 67 5.17 -15.92 -11.37
N GLY A 68 4.65 -15.11 -10.45
CA GLY A 68 5.12 -13.74 -10.23
C GLY A 68 4.89 -12.79 -11.41
N THR A 69 3.96 -13.10 -12.32
CA THR A 69 3.68 -12.30 -13.51
C THR A 69 2.54 -11.31 -13.35
N ALA A 70 1.73 -11.46 -12.30
CA ALA A 70 0.66 -10.54 -11.94
C ALA A 70 0.55 -10.32 -10.44
N MET A 71 0.12 -9.12 -10.06
CA MET A 71 -0.28 -8.74 -8.70
C MET A 71 -1.72 -8.24 -8.72
N PHE A 72 -2.46 -8.53 -7.66
CA PHE A 72 -3.88 -8.21 -7.51
C PHE A 72 -4.08 -7.28 -6.30
N PRO A 73 -3.67 -6.01 -6.36
CA PRO A 73 -3.70 -5.15 -5.20
C PRO A 73 -5.12 -4.76 -4.79
N LEU A 74 -5.33 -4.64 -3.50
CA LEU A 74 -6.56 -4.15 -2.89
C LEU A 74 -6.55 -2.62 -2.78
N SER A 75 -7.70 -2.03 -2.55
CA SER A 75 -7.87 -0.59 -2.25
C SER A 75 -8.73 -0.39 -1.01
N GLY A 76 -8.74 0.83 -0.47
CA GLY A 76 -9.63 1.19 0.63
C GLY A 76 -11.11 0.94 0.31
N THR A 77 -11.51 1.11 -0.96
CA THR A 77 -12.87 0.84 -1.42
C THR A 77 -13.24 -0.64 -1.22
N HIS A 78 -12.35 -1.57 -1.58
CA HIS A 78 -12.60 -3.00 -1.37
C HIS A 78 -12.88 -3.33 0.10
N TYR A 79 -12.10 -2.77 1.03
CA TYR A 79 -12.32 -2.99 2.46
C TYR A 79 -13.66 -2.43 2.95
N MET A 80 -14.05 -1.24 2.46
CA MET A 80 -15.34 -0.64 2.81
C MET A 80 -16.51 -1.45 2.25
N GLU A 81 -16.44 -1.87 1.00
CA GLU A 81 -17.47 -2.67 0.35
C GLU A 81 -17.59 -4.05 1.00
N LEU A 82 -16.46 -4.68 1.30
CA LEU A 82 -16.43 -5.96 2.03
C LEU A 82 -17.08 -5.82 3.41
N ALA A 83 -16.78 -4.75 4.14
CA ALA A 83 -17.39 -4.49 5.46
C ALA A 83 -18.91 -4.29 5.38
N GLY A 84 -19.40 -3.74 4.26
CA GLY A 84 -20.84 -3.55 3.99
C GLY A 84 -21.63 -4.84 3.74
N ILE A 85 -20.96 -5.97 3.47
CA ILE A 85 -21.62 -7.24 3.24
C ILE A 85 -22.16 -7.79 4.57
N GLY A 86 -23.49 -7.91 4.70
CA GLY A 86 -24.16 -8.30 5.95
C GLY A 86 -23.85 -9.73 6.40
N SER A 87 -23.67 -10.67 5.48
CA SER A 87 -23.38 -12.08 5.79
C SER A 87 -21.91 -12.28 6.16
N PHE A 88 -21.66 -12.72 7.40
CA PHE A 88 -20.31 -13.05 7.86
C PHE A 88 -19.64 -14.11 6.97
N ARG A 89 -20.38 -15.18 6.63
CA ARG A 89 -19.87 -16.25 5.78
C ARG A 89 -19.44 -15.72 4.42
N HIS A 90 -20.28 -14.93 3.75
CA HIS A 90 -19.92 -14.36 2.44
C HIS A 90 -18.72 -13.44 2.53
N ARG A 91 -18.64 -12.61 3.60
CA ARG A 91 -17.45 -11.77 3.83
C ARG A 91 -16.18 -12.60 3.97
N SER A 92 -16.26 -13.69 4.74
CA SER A 92 -15.12 -14.57 4.99
C SER A 92 -14.67 -15.27 3.70
N ASP A 93 -15.63 -15.75 2.89
CA ASP A 93 -15.32 -16.39 1.60
C ASP A 93 -14.60 -15.42 0.64
N ILE A 94 -15.08 -14.17 0.55
CA ILE A 94 -14.48 -13.14 -0.30
C ILE A 94 -13.12 -12.72 0.26
N ALA A 95 -13.03 -12.49 1.56
CA ALA A 95 -11.78 -12.10 2.22
C ALA A 95 -10.68 -13.16 2.01
N GLY A 96 -11.04 -14.44 2.07
CA GLY A 96 -10.08 -15.53 1.83
C GLY A 96 -9.46 -15.48 0.43
N VAL A 97 -10.26 -15.24 -0.61
CA VAL A 97 -9.73 -15.11 -1.98
C VAL A 97 -8.96 -13.79 -2.17
N MET A 98 -9.42 -12.70 -1.53
CA MET A 98 -8.66 -11.45 -1.53
C MET A 98 -7.29 -11.63 -0.88
N GLU A 99 -7.22 -12.26 0.28
CA GLU A 99 -5.97 -12.58 0.98
C GLU A 99 -5.07 -13.45 0.11
N GLU A 100 -5.62 -14.54 -0.44
CA GLU A 100 -4.90 -15.50 -1.28
C GLU A 100 -4.23 -14.82 -2.48
N LEU A 101 -4.95 -13.97 -3.22
CA LEU A 101 -4.45 -13.40 -4.47
C LEU A 101 -3.66 -12.11 -4.27
N SER A 102 -4.00 -11.29 -3.28
CA SER A 102 -3.35 -9.98 -3.07
C SER A 102 -2.08 -10.05 -2.24
N ASP A 103 -1.88 -11.08 -1.41
CA ASP A 103 -0.86 -11.10 -0.34
C ASP A 103 -0.88 -9.79 0.48
N PHE A 104 -2.08 -9.24 0.73
CA PHE A 104 -2.28 -7.94 1.39
C PHE A 104 -1.58 -6.76 0.70
N SER A 105 -1.22 -6.89 -0.57
CA SER A 105 -0.76 -5.75 -1.36
C SER A 105 -1.92 -4.77 -1.56
N THR A 106 -1.65 -3.48 -1.35
CA THR A 106 -2.68 -2.44 -1.39
C THR A 106 -2.23 -1.23 -2.19
N ILE A 107 -3.19 -0.61 -2.87
CA ILE A 107 -2.98 0.68 -3.53
C ILE A 107 -3.12 1.77 -2.47
N LEU A 108 -2.23 2.75 -2.52
CA LEU A 108 -2.28 3.94 -1.68
C LEU A 108 -3.64 4.63 -1.79
N SER A 109 -4.15 5.16 -0.67
CA SER A 109 -5.48 5.75 -0.63
C SER A 109 -5.65 6.88 -1.65
N ARG A 110 -6.85 6.96 -2.23
CA ARG A 110 -7.21 8.01 -3.19
C ARG A 110 -6.97 9.42 -2.62
N ALA A 111 -7.27 9.64 -1.34
CA ALA A 111 -7.07 10.94 -0.72
C ALA A 111 -5.59 11.37 -0.71
N VAL A 112 -4.69 10.44 -0.43
CA VAL A 112 -3.24 10.71 -0.47
C VAL A 112 -2.78 10.90 -1.92
N LEU A 113 -3.23 10.05 -2.85
CA LEU A 113 -2.91 10.20 -4.28
C LEU A 113 -3.36 11.55 -4.83
N THR A 114 -4.60 11.95 -4.58
CA THR A 114 -5.14 13.25 -5.03
C THR A 114 -4.33 14.41 -4.44
N LYS A 115 -3.97 14.33 -3.15
CA LYS A 115 -3.11 15.35 -2.54
C LYS A 115 -1.77 15.43 -3.26
N CYS A 116 -1.13 14.31 -3.54
CA CYS A 116 0.12 14.25 -4.28
C CYS A 116 0.00 14.84 -5.68
N GLU A 117 -1.09 14.53 -6.41
CA GLU A 117 -1.33 15.05 -7.76
C GLU A 117 -1.52 16.58 -7.76
N VAL A 118 -2.30 17.10 -6.79
CA VAL A 118 -2.50 18.55 -6.62
C VAL A 118 -1.19 19.26 -6.32
N GLU A 119 -0.40 18.72 -5.41
CA GLU A 119 0.89 19.31 -5.05
C GLU A 119 1.90 19.23 -6.22
N ALA A 120 1.85 18.16 -7.05
CA ALA A 120 2.62 18.09 -8.30
C ALA A 120 2.26 19.20 -9.25
N ALA A 121 0.97 19.40 -9.46
CA ALA A 121 0.47 20.45 -10.35
C ALA A 121 0.87 21.84 -9.86
N LEU A 122 0.78 22.08 -8.55
CA LEU A 122 1.21 23.36 -7.94
C LEU A 122 2.73 23.56 -8.07
N THR A 123 3.51 22.51 -7.84
CA THR A 123 4.97 22.56 -7.99
C THR A 123 5.38 22.84 -9.43
N ALA A 124 4.75 22.17 -10.38
CA ALA A 124 5.00 22.41 -11.81
C ALA A 124 4.67 23.86 -12.24
N ARG A 125 3.68 24.49 -11.60
CA ARG A 125 3.23 25.84 -11.94
C ARG A 125 4.01 26.94 -11.23
N PHE A 126 4.39 26.73 -9.97
CA PHE A 126 4.93 27.76 -9.07
C PHE A 126 6.34 27.50 -8.57
N GLY A 127 6.95 26.40 -9.01
CA GLY A 127 8.26 25.97 -8.54
C GLY A 127 8.22 25.11 -7.29
N SER A 128 9.31 24.41 -7.04
CA SER A 128 9.45 23.44 -5.96
C SER A 128 9.47 24.12 -4.59
N ARG A 129 8.76 23.54 -3.63
CA ARG A 129 9.03 23.76 -2.20
C ARG A 129 9.83 22.54 -1.70
N PRO A 130 11.08 22.74 -1.29
CA PRO A 130 11.84 21.66 -0.71
C PRO A 130 11.19 21.20 0.61
N ASP A 131 11.23 19.92 0.89
CA ASP A 131 11.09 19.29 2.21
C ASP A 131 9.71 18.88 2.71
N LEU A 132 8.67 18.72 1.88
CA LEU A 132 7.39 18.40 2.50
C LEU A 132 7.07 16.91 2.69
N TYR A 133 7.62 15.98 1.90
CA TYR A 133 7.27 14.56 2.04
C TYR A 133 8.34 13.60 1.53
N ALA A 134 8.46 12.45 2.20
CA ALA A 134 9.22 11.31 1.70
C ALA A 134 8.54 10.70 0.45
N PRO A 135 9.30 10.08 -0.48
CA PRO A 135 8.72 9.38 -1.62
C PRO A 135 7.69 8.37 -1.17
N LEU A 136 6.51 8.40 -1.79
CA LEU A 136 5.44 7.44 -1.53
C LEU A 136 5.44 6.36 -2.60
N THR A 137 5.31 5.09 -2.20
CA THR A 137 5.09 4.00 -3.12
C THR A 137 3.60 3.86 -3.42
N LEU A 138 3.24 3.70 -4.69
CA LEU A 138 1.85 3.48 -5.10
C LEU A 138 1.30 2.19 -4.49
N LEU A 139 2.12 1.14 -4.46
CA LEU A 139 1.78 -0.13 -3.84
C LEU A 139 2.44 -0.26 -2.47
N ASN A 140 1.67 -0.74 -1.54
CA ASN A 140 2.04 -0.95 -0.15
C ASN A 140 1.50 -2.29 0.34
N PHE A 141 1.77 -2.63 1.60
CA PHE A 141 1.25 -3.83 2.22
C PHE A 141 0.40 -3.48 3.43
N GLY A 142 -0.68 -4.25 3.59
CA GLY A 142 -1.61 -4.11 4.70
C GLY A 142 -2.65 -3.00 4.49
N VAL A 143 -3.59 -2.93 5.41
CA VAL A 143 -4.79 -2.08 5.32
C VAL A 143 -4.49 -0.58 5.52
N GLY A 144 -3.46 -0.26 6.31
CA GLY A 144 -3.15 1.13 6.68
C GLY A 144 -2.98 2.07 5.49
N PRO A 145 -2.09 1.78 4.53
CA PRO A 145 -1.88 2.63 3.36
C PRO A 145 -3.12 2.80 2.48
N ALA A 146 -3.99 1.78 2.41
CA ALA A 146 -5.26 1.85 1.69
C ALA A 146 -6.21 2.92 2.27
N PHE A 147 -6.07 3.26 3.56
CA PHE A 147 -6.81 4.32 4.25
C PHE A 147 -5.98 5.59 4.51
N GLY A 148 -4.81 5.72 3.88
CA GLY A 148 -3.99 6.92 3.97
C GLY A 148 -3.07 7.00 5.17
N MET A 149 -2.91 5.91 5.92
CA MET A 149 -1.90 5.82 6.97
C MET A 149 -0.53 5.58 6.33
N VAL A 150 0.09 6.67 5.89
CA VAL A 150 1.43 6.64 5.29
C VAL A 150 2.48 6.91 6.38
N GLY A 151 3.62 6.23 6.29
CA GLY A 151 4.70 6.36 7.27
C GLY A 151 4.67 5.33 8.40
N GLY A 152 3.79 4.32 8.32
CA GLY A 152 3.69 3.22 9.28
C GLY A 152 2.97 3.59 10.58
N LEU A 153 2.95 2.65 11.52
CA LEU A 153 2.43 2.86 12.87
C LEU A 153 3.30 3.86 13.63
N ARG A 154 2.65 4.88 14.17
CA ARG A 154 3.28 5.85 15.05
C ARG A 154 2.80 5.64 16.48
N PHE A 155 3.74 5.51 17.38
CA PHE A 155 3.47 5.38 18.82
C PHE A 155 3.60 6.74 19.49
N ARG A 156 2.61 7.10 20.30
CA ARG A 156 2.66 8.29 21.13
C ARG A 156 2.60 7.90 22.60
N ASN A 157 3.40 8.55 23.44
CA ASN A 157 3.28 8.38 24.87
C ASN A 157 2.04 9.13 25.41
N ARG A 158 1.77 8.99 26.73
CA ARG A 158 0.62 9.66 27.36
C ARG A 158 0.67 11.20 27.28
N ALA A 159 1.85 11.78 27.09
CA ALA A 159 2.04 13.22 26.88
C ALA A 159 1.89 13.64 25.40
N GLY A 160 1.53 12.73 24.50
CA GLY A 160 1.33 12.99 23.07
C GLY A 160 2.63 13.07 22.24
N ARG A 161 3.81 12.89 22.88
CA ARG A 161 5.10 12.86 22.16
C ARG A 161 5.22 11.62 21.30
N ASP A 162 5.67 11.76 20.06
CA ASP A 162 6.00 10.65 19.17
C ASP A 162 7.22 9.90 19.73
N VAL A 163 7.02 8.62 20.03
CA VAL A 163 8.04 7.69 20.55
C VAL A 163 8.22 6.49 19.63
N THR A 164 7.90 6.66 18.35
CA THR A 164 7.91 5.58 17.34
C THR A 164 9.30 4.96 17.19
N GLU A 165 10.35 5.78 17.14
CA GLU A 165 11.72 5.29 16.97
C GLU A 165 12.22 4.60 18.24
N GLU A 166 11.90 5.13 19.41
CA GLU A 166 12.24 4.48 20.70
C GLU A 166 11.54 3.11 20.80
N ALA A 167 10.27 3.03 20.40
CA ALA A 167 9.53 1.77 20.39
C ALA A 167 10.09 0.76 19.38
N ARG A 168 10.53 1.19 18.21
CA ARG A 168 11.19 0.33 17.21
C ARG A 168 12.51 -0.23 17.71
N LEU A 169 13.31 0.58 18.39
CA LEU A 169 14.58 0.15 18.97
C LEU A 169 14.40 -0.88 20.08
N GLN A 170 13.31 -0.77 20.85
CA GLN A 170 12.98 -1.73 21.93
C GLN A 170 12.41 -3.05 21.39
N HIS A 171 11.82 -3.04 20.19
CA HIS A 171 11.19 -4.19 19.55
C HIS A 171 11.71 -4.37 18.10
N PRO A 172 12.98 -4.75 17.92
CA PRO A 172 13.59 -4.88 16.58
C PRO A 172 12.91 -5.96 15.73
N ASP A 173 12.25 -6.93 16.35
CA ASP A 173 11.49 -8.01 15.68
C ASP A 173 10.00 -7.68 15.49
N GLY A 174 9.58 -6.47 15.85
CA GLY A 174 8.23 -5.99 15.58
C GLY A 174 7.95 -5.89 14.07
N PRO A 175 6.67 -5.72 13.66
CA PRO A 175 6.30 -5.67 12.25
C PRO A 175 7.13 -4.61 11.54
N ARG A 176 8.06 -5.06 10.72
CA ARG A 176 8.95 -4.20 9.93
C ARG A 176 8.07 -3.38 8.99
N SER A 177 8.27 -2.07 8.99
CA SER A 177 7.66 -1.22 7.97
C SER A 177 8.02 -1.81 6.60
N SER A 178 7.05 -1.96 5.74
CA SER A 178 7.10 -2.63 4.43
C SER A 178 8.10 -2.06 3.41
N THR A 179 9.00 -1.19 3.83
CA THR A 179 10.03 -0.59 2.98
C THR A 179 11.18 -1.54 2.63
N GLY A 180 11.20 -2.76 3.19
CA GLY A 180 12.32 -3.71 3.06
C GLY A 180 12.07 -4.97 2.23
N CYS A 181 10.88 -5.20 1.69
CA CYS A 181 10.52 -6.51 1.11
C CYS A 181 10.50 -6.56 -0.43
N LEU A 182 11.25 -5.67 -1.12
CA LEU A 182 11.43 -5.72 -2.58
C LEU A 182 12.88 -6.09 -2.95
N ARG A 183 13.48 -7.06 -2.23
CA ARG A 183 14.70 -7.72 -2.69
C ARG A 183 14.48 -9.24 -2.64
N ARG A 184 13.91 -9.79 -3.68
CA ARG A 184 14.26 -11.09 -4.27
C ARG A 184 13.70 -11.15 -5.69
#